data_f1fef1f7ef27822a26a9cf7ea8915121
#
_entry.id   f1fef1f7ef27822a26a9cf7ea8915121
#
_cell.length_a   1.000
_cell.length_b   1.000
_cell.length_c   1.000
_cell.angle_alpha   90.00
_cell.angle_beta   90.00
_cell.angle_gamma   90.00
#
_symmetry.space_group_name_H-M   'P 1'
#
loop_
_entity.id
_entity.type
_entity.pdbx_description
1 polymer ?
#
loop_
_entity_poly.entity_id
_entity_poly.type
_entity_poly.pdbx_seq_one_letter_code
_entity_poly.pdbx_strand_id
1 'polypeptide(L)'
;YGLVGSEMCIRDSRPAMGISIWTQYVLDNFATVREAVDELKKETFRIDAPRMPNGGPESTLHMAITDETGNTAVLEYLDGKLSIHEGKEYQVMTNSPRYEYQLAINDYWKEVGGLQMLPGTNRSSDRFVRASFYIHAIPQTADAKIAVPSVLSVMRNVSVPFGINTPEKPHISSTRWRSVSDQKNKVYYFESTLTPNLFWLDLKKIDFSPKAGIKKLSLTKGEIYAGDAVKDLKDSESFTFLFETPLM
;
A
#
# COMPACT_ATOMS: atom_id res chain seq x y z
N TYR A 1 35.35 -28.45 -16.67
CA TYR A 1 34.56 -28.00 -15.52
C TYR A 1 35.03 -26.60 -15.14
N GLY A 2 34.34 -25.57 -15.67
CA GLY A 2 34.56 -24.20 -15.25
C GLY A 2 33.99 -24.04 -13.82
N LEU A 3 34.84 -23.75 -12.88
CA LEU A 3 34.45 -23.17 -11.59
C LEU A 3 33.76 -21.85 -11.89
N VAL A 4 32.44 -21.81 -11.83
CA VAL A 4 31.69 -20.55 -11.72
C VAL A 4 32.17 -19.91 -10.43
N GLY A 5 32.88 -18.80 -10.58
CA GLY A 5 33.44 -18.07 -9.48
C GLY A 5 32.31 -17.76 -8.49
N SER A 6 32.59 -18.00 -7.22
CA SER A 6 31.82 -17.44 -6.12
C SER A 6 31.69 -15.93 -6.42
N GLU A 7 30.51 -15.49 -6.81
CA GLU A 7 30.21 -14.07 -6.75
C GLU A 7 30.46 -13.69 -5.29
N MET A 8 31.52 -12.93 -5.11
CA MET A 8 31.84 -12.32 -3.85
C MET A 8 30.69 -11.37 -3.59
N CYS A 9 29.69 -11.84 -2.82
CA CYS A 9 28.65 -10.98 -2.29
C CYS A 9 29.39 -9.86 -1.54
N ILE A 10 29.58 -8.73 -2.21
CA ILE A 10 29.95 -7.51 -1.53
C ILE A 10 28.78 -7.27 -0.57
N ARG A 11 28.99 -7.59 0.69
CA ARG A 11 27.99 -7.32 1.74
C ARG A 11 27.73 -5.84 1.67
N ASP A 12 26.53 -5.46 1.24
CA ASP A 12 26.10 -4.07 1.24
C ASP A 12 26.24 -3.54 2.67
N SER A 13 27.17 -2.63 2.86
CA SER A 13 27.51 -2.06 4.17
C SER A 13 26.50 -1.00 4.65
N ARG A 14 25.54 -0.64 3.81
CA ARG A 14 24.51 0.32 4.19
C ARG A 14 23.67 -0.22 5.36
N PRO A 15 23.20 0.66 6.26
CA PRO A 15 22.26 0.29 7.30
C PRO A 15 21.04 -0.44 6.70
N ALA A 16 20.57 -1.48 7.37
CA ALA A 16 19.41 -2.23 6.96
C ALA A 16 18.13 -1.61 7.53
N MET A 17 17.11 -1.50 6.72
CA MET A 17 15.74 -1.15 7.14
C MET A 17 14.81 -2.31 6.78
N GLY A 18 14.07 -2.83 7.76
CA GLY A 18 13.05 -3.85 7.52
C GLY A 18 11.94 -3.32 6.61
N ILE A 19 11.56 -4.11 5.62
CA ILE A 19 10.55 -3.72 4.63
C ILE A 19 9.20 -3.33 5.27
N SER A 20 8.86 -3.89 6.42
CA SER A 20 7.61 -3.63 7.14
C SER A 20 7.54 -2.21 7.74
N ILE A 21 8.67 -1.56 8.00
CA ILE A 21 8.73 -0.20 8.56
C ILE A 21 9.02 0.87 7.52
N TRP A 22 9.32 0.50 6.29
CA TRP A 22 9.70 1.43 5.23
C TRP A 22 8.64 2.51 4.97
N THR A 23 7.37 2.11 4.89
CA THR A 23 6.26 3.08 4.73
C THR A 23 6.13 4.01 5.92
N GLN A 24 6.29 3.50 7.15
CA GLN A 24 6.25 4.33 8.36
C GLN A 24 7.40 5.34 8.38
N TYR A 25 8.60 4.91 8.00
CA TYR A 25 9.74 5.82 7.87
C TYR A 25 9.43 7.00 6.93
N VAL A 26 8.81 6.72 5.78
CA VAL A 26 8.45 7.78 4.84
C VAL A 26 7.40 8.73 5.44
N LEU A 27 6.38 8.21 6.09
CA LEU A 27 5.33 9.03 6.72
C LEU A 27 5.85 9.88 7.87
N ASP A 28 6.85 9.41 8.61
CA ASP A 28 7.41 10.13 9.76
C ASP A 28 8.39 11.25 9.36
N ASN A 29 9.00 11.14 8.18
CA ASN A 29 10.11 12.03 7.81
C ASN A 29 9.80 13.01 6.67
N PHE A 30 8.77 12.77 5.85
CA PHE A 30 8.52 13.58 4.65
C PHE A 30 7.08 14.06 4.59
N ALA A 31 6.91 15.33 4.23
CA ALA A 31 5.59 15.94 4.03
C ALA A 31 5.10 15.83 2.59
N THR A 32 6.00 15.68 1.63
CA THR A 32 5.68 15.62 0.20
C THR A 32 6.32 14.41 -0.48
N VAL A 33 5.72 13.99 -1.59
CA VAL A 33 6.27 12.92 -2.44
C VAL A 33 7.66 13.30 -2.95
N ARG A 34 7.86 14.56 -3.34
CA ARG A 34 9.15 15.03 -3.85
C ARG A 34 10.26 14.89 -2.82
N GLU A 35 10.03 15.34 -1.58
CA GLU A 35 11.01 15.20 -0.48
C GLU A 35 11.37 13.74 -0.26
N ALA A 36 10.36 12.86 -0.21
CA ALA A 36 10.59 11.43 -0.03
C ALA A 36 11.42 10.82 -1.18
N VAL A 37 11.07 11.13 -2.42
CA VAL A 37 11.76 10.63 -3.62
C VAL A 37 13.21 11.13 -3.67
N ASP A 38 13.44 12.41 -3.39
CA ASP A 38 14.79 12.99 -3.43
C ASP A 38 15.71 12.39 -2.35
N GLU A 39 15.15 12.01 -1.20
CA GLU A 39 15.93 11.32 -0.16
C GLU A 39 16.15 9.85 -0.49
N LEU A 40 15.10 9.13 -0.89
CA LEU A 40 15.20 7.70 -1.18
C LEU A 40 16.13 7.39 -2.38
N LYS A 41 16.24 8.29 -3.35
CA LYS A 41 17.20 8.19 -4.47
C LYS A 41 18.66 8.15 -4.02
N LYS A 42 18.98 8.65 -2.83
CA LYS A 42 20.35 8.60 -2.29
C LYS A 42 20.74 7.19 -1.81
N GLU A 43 19.76 6.30 -1.64
CA GLU A 43 19.94 4.92 -1.19
C GLU A 43 20.88 4.79 0.02
N THR A 44 20.66 5.65 1.04
CA THR A 44 21.47 5.70 2.27
C THR A 44 21.33 4.47 3.16
N PHE A 45 20.30 3.67 2.92
CA PHE A 45 20.03 2.39 3.58
C PHE A 45 19.62 1.34 2.52
N ARG A 46 19.63 0.08 2.88
CA ARG A 46 19.09 -1.02 2.09
C ARG A 46 17.80 -1.53 2.72
N ILE A 47 16.90 -2.03 1.88
CA ILE A 47 15.67 -2.68 2.37
C ILE A 47 15.97 -4.17 2.59
N ASP A 48 15.72 -4.64 3.80
CA ASP A 48 15.75 -6.05 4.15
C ASP A 48 14.34 -6.63 4.08
N ALA A 49 14.16 -7.62 3.23
CA ALA A 49 12.91 -8.36 3.08
C ALA A 49 13.05 -9.74 3.74
N PRO A 50 12.23 -10.06 4.75
CA PRO A 50 12.26 -11.39 5.35
C PRO A 50 11.76 -12.43 4.34
N ARG A 51 12.25 -13.66 4.48
CA ARG A 51 11.68 -14.78 3.76
C ARG A 51 10.30 -15.11 4.30
N MET A 52 9.40 -15.47 3.42
CA MET A 52 8.08 -15.94 3.82
C MET A 52 8.21 -17.17 4.73
N PRO A 53 7.31 -17.37 5.70
CA PRO A 53 7.31 -18.54 6.58
C PRO A 53 7.42 -19.85 5.79
N ASN A 54 8.03 -20.87 6.39
CA ASN A 54 8.21 -22.20 5.81
C ASN A 54 9.15 -22.29 4.59
N GLY A 55 10.15 -21.42 4.52
CA GLY A 55 11.13 -21.44 3.43
C GLY A 55 10.62 -20.92 2.09
N GLY A 56 9.54 -20.15 2.10
CA GLY A 56 9.01 -19.47 0.93
C GLY A 56 9.97 -18.44 0.35
N PRO A 57 9.63 -17.83 -0.80
CA PRO A 57 10.44 -16.79 -1.41
C PRO A 57 10.57 -15.58 -0.49
N GLU A 58 11.54 -14.73 -0.76
CA GLU A 58 11.66 -13.44 -0.10
C GLU A 58 10.40 -12.60 -0.35
N SER A 59 10.00 -11.82 0.66
CA SER A 59 8.88 -10.89 0.53
C SER A 59 9.24 -9.80 -0.49
N THR A 60 8.49 -9.73 -1.57
CA THR A 60 8.58 -8.62 -2.51
C THR A 60 7.51 -7.62 -2.15
N LEU A 61 7.91 -6.44 -1.71
CA LEU A 61 7.00 -5.33 -1.48
C LEU A 61 7.39 -4.15 -2.36
N HIS A 62 6.38 -3.38 -2.71
CA HIS A 62 6.51 -2.10 -3.36
C HIS A 62 5.67 -1.09 -2.58
N MET A 63 6.04 0.15 -2.68
CA MET A 63 5.41 1.23 -1.96
C MET A 63 4.82 2.23 -2.94
N ALA A 64 3.58 2.66 -2.71
CA ALA A 64 3.01 3.83 -3.36
C ALA A 64 2.80 4.92 -2.31
N ILE A 65 3.21 6.11 -2.64
CA ILE A 65 3.01 7.31 -1.83
C ILE A 65 2.34 8.40 -2.66
N THR A 66 1.51 9.19 -2.02
CA THR A 66 0.85 10.33 -2.65
C THR A 66 0.71 11.46 -1.63
N ASP A 67 0.72 12.70 -2.10
CA ASP A 67 0.56 13.89 -1.27
C ASP A 67 -0.70 14.71 -1.62
N GLU A 68 -0.96 15.76 -0.86
CA GLU A 68 -2.14 16.61 -1.04
C GLU A 68 -2.20 17.36 -2.37
N THR A 69 -1.09 17.44 -3.11
CA THR A 69 -1.04 18.04 -4.46
C THR A 69 -1.50 17.06 -5.53
N GLY A 70 -1.69 15.77 -5.16
CA GLY A 70 -1.96 14.66 -6.07
C GLY A 70 -0.71 14.15 -6.78
N ASN A 71 0.51 14.58 -6.38
CA ASN A 71 1.71 13.92 -6.84
C ASN A 71 1.81 12.51 -6.23
N THR A 72 2.31 11.56 -7.00
CA THR A 72 2.38 10.15 -6.60
C THR A 72 3.76 9.59 -6.96
N ALA A 73 4.27 8.66 -6.18
CA ALA A 73 5.40 7.85 -6.58
C ALA A 73 5.15 6.37 -6.26
N VAL A 74 5.52 5.51 -7.20
CA VAL A 74 5.58 4.05 -7.02
C VAL A 74 7.04 3.66 -6.96
N LEU A 75 7.42 2.98 -5.89
CA LEU A 75 8.80 2.58 -5.59
C LEU A 75 8.87 1.06 -5.49
N GLU A 76 9.78 0.47 -6.22
CA GLU A 76 10.06 -0.98 -6.23
C GLU A 76 11.56 -1.24 -6.16
N TYR A 77 11.96 -2.27 -5.42
CA TYR A 77 13.32 -2.80 -5.54
C TYR A 77 13.31 -3.96 -6.53
N LEU A 78 13.98 -3.77 -7.66
CA LEU A 78 14.09 -4.75 -8.74
C LEU A 78 15.56 -5.18 -8.86
N ASP A 79 15.84 -6.44 -8.60
CA ASP A 79 17.20 -6.99 -8.63
C ASP A 79 18.19 -6.15 -7.78
N GLY A 80 17.75 -5.70 -6.60
CA GLY A 80 18.52 -4.89 -5.67
C GLY A 80 18.68 -3.41 -6.03
N LYS A 81 18.00 -2.94 -7.07
CA LYS A 81 18.03 -1.54 -7.53
C LYS A 81 16.67 -0.89 -7.30
N LEU A 82 16.70 0.32 -6.79
CA LEU A 82 15.50 1.13 -6.60
C LEU A 82 14.99 1.64 -7.96
N SER A 83 13.76 1.29 -8.29
CA SER A 83 12.99 1.82 -9.41
C SER A 83 11.92 2.76 -8.89
N ILE A 84 11.80 3.95 -9.48
CA ILE A 84 10.84 4.98 -9.06
C ILE A 84 10.08 5.49 -10.27
N HIS A 85 8.76 5.42 -10.20
CA HIS A 85 7.84 6.07 -11.13
C HIS A 85 7.16 7.22 -10.39
N GLU A 86 7.49 8.45 -10.71
CA GLU A 86 6.96 9.65 -10.06
C GLU A 86 6.16 10.49 -11.05
N GLY A 87 4.95 10.85 -10.69
CA GLY A 87 4.06 11.69 -11.48
C GLY A 87 2.59 11.49 -11.13
N LYS A 88 1.75 12.43 -11.51
CA LYS A 88 0.29 12.38 -11.25
C LYS A 88 -0.42 11.27 -12.02
N GLU A 89 0.20 10.73 -13.05
CA GLU A 89 -0.31 9.62 -13.88
C GLU A 89 -0.19 8.25 -13.21
N TYR A 90 0.70 8.10 -12.23
CA TYR A 90 0.96 6.81 -11.56
C TYR A 90 0.04 6.58 -10.36
N GLN A 91 -1.26 6.56 -10.60
CA GLN A 91 -2.29 6.55 -9.56
C GLN A 91 -2.71 5.17 -9.06
N VAL A 92 -2.30 4.11 -9.73
CA VAL A 92 -2.68 2.74 -9.40
C VAL A 92 -1.45 1.89 -9.18
N MET A 93 -1.45 1.13 -8.11
CA MET A 93 -0.46 0.09 -7.86
C MET A 93 -1.17 -1.15 -7.36
N THR A 94 -0.75 -2.31 -7.84
CA THR A 94 -1.17 -3.62 -7.32
C THR A 94 0.08 -4.48 -7.04
N ASN A 95 -0.04 -5.79 -6.99
CA ASN A 95 1.10 -6.67 -6.68
C ASN A 95 1.98 -6.94 -7.92
N SER A 96 2.38 -8.18 -8.16
CA SER A 96 3.14 -8.61 -9.36
C SER A 96 2.29 -8.59 -10.63
N PRO A 97 2.89 -8.43 -11.82
CA PRO A 97 4.30 -8.25 -12.08
C PRO A 97 4.82 -6.86 -11.72
N ARG A 98 6.12 -6.58 -11.94
CA ARG A 98 6.69 -5.25 -11.72
C ARG A 98 5.92 -4.17 -12.47
N TYR A 99 6.01 -2.96 -11.98
CA TYR A 99 5.13 -1.86 -12.36
C TYR A 99 5.12 -1.56 -13.86
N GLU A 100 6.28 -1.55 -14.52
CA GLU A 100 6.40 -1.34 -15.98
C GLU A 100 5.57 -2.33 -16.80
N TYR A 101 5.54 -3.61 -16.37
CA TYR A 101 4.74 -4.63 -17.06
C TYR A 101 3.25 -4.42 -16.81
N GLN A 102 2.87 -3.92 -15.65
CA GLN A 102 1.47 -3.59 -15.39
C GLN A 102 1.01 -2.42 -16.26
N LEU A 103 1.86 -1.42 -16.47
CA LEU A 103 1.56 -0.31 -17.41
C LEU A 103 1.37 -0.84 -18.84
N ALA A 104 2.27 -1.69 -19.32
CA ALA A 104 2.16 -2.28 -20.66
C ALA A 104 0.90 -3.13 -20.84
N ILE A 105 0.54 -3.93 -19.82
CA ILE A 105 -0.71 -4.71 -19.84
C ILE A 105 -1.93 -3.78 -19.86
N ASN A 106 -1.89 -2.70 -19.09
CA ASN A 106 -2.97 -1.72 -19.07
C ASN A 106 -3.15 -1.03 -20.42
N ASP A 107 -2.06 -0.70 -21.10
CA ASP A 107 -2.11 -0.09 -22.43
C ASP A 107 -2.75 -1.05 -23.46
N TYR A 108 -2.42 -2.34 -23.41
CA TYR A 108 -3.10 -3.35 -24.23
C TYR A 108 -4.63 -3.34 -23.98
N TRP A 109 -5.06 -3.31 -22.72
CA TRP A 109 -6.47 -3.33 -22.39
C TRP A 109 -7.21 -2.03 -22.75
N LYS A 110 -6.52 -0.89 -22.78
CA LYS A 110 -7.08 0.35 -23.33
C LYS A 110 -7.48 0.21 -24.79
N GLU A 111 -6.67 -0.50 -25.60
CA GLU A 111 -6.96 -0.75 -27.01
C GLU A 111 -8.10 -1.77 -27.20
N VAL A 112 -8.22 -2.77 -26.34
CA VAL A 112 -9.31 -3.76 -26.38
C VAL A 112 -10.68 -3.10 -26.15
N GLY A 113 -10.75 -2.01 -25.38
CA GLY A 113 -11.95 -1.21 -25.28
C GLY A 113 -12.67 -1.22 -23.93
N GLY A 114 -12.05 -0.67 -22.95
CA GLY A 114 -12.45 -0.32 -21.58
C GLY A 114 -13.86 -0.64 -21.08
N LEU A 115 -14.87 0.09 -21.54
CA LEU A 115 -16.27 -0.13 -21.11
C LEU A 115 -16.89 -1.44 -21.63
N GLN A 116 -16.41 -1.95 -22.77
CA GLN A 116 -16.97 -3.13 -23.38
C GLN A 116 -16.36 -4.42 -22.84
N MET A 117 -15.08 -4.35 -22.43
CA MET A 117 -14.36 -5.51 -21.92
C MET A 117 -13.29 -5.08 -20.93
N LEU A 118 -13.38 -5.58 -19.69
CA LEU A 118 -12.36 -5.48 -18.66
C LEU A 118 -12.02 -6.87 -18.15
N PRO A 119 -10.74 -7.13 -17.78
CA PRO A 119 -10.35 -8.43 -17.24
C PRO A 119 -10.98 -8.66 -15.87
N GLY A 120 -11.63 -9.83 -15.67
CA GLY A 120 -12.48 -10.11 -14.51
C GLY A 120 -11.84 -10.94 -13.40
N THR A 121 -10.58 -11.38 -13.53
CA THR A 121 -9.98 -12.26 -12.52
C THR A 121 -9.45 -11.49 -11.30
N ASN A 122 -9.09 -12.24 -10.24
CA ASN A 122 -8.44 -11.69 -9.07
C ASN A 122 -6.92 -11.50 -9.22
N ARG A 123 -6.36 -11.76 -10.41
CA ARG A 123 -4.94 -11.51 -10.69
C ARG A 123 -4.60 -10.04 -10.49
N SER A 124 -3.39 -9.80 -10.04
CA SER A 124 -2.90 -8.45 -9.78
C SER A 124 -2.99 -7.55 -11.01
N SER A 125 -2.55 -8.01 -12.17
CA SER A 125 -2.63 -7.28 -13.44
C SER A 125 -4.07 -6.94 -13.85
N ASP A 126 -5.00 -7.87 -13.66
CA ASP A 126 -6.42 -7.63 -13.99
C ASP A 126 -7.04 -6.60 -13.05
N ARG A 127 -6.68 -6.65 -11.76
CA ARG A 127 -7.11 -5.64 -10.78
C ARG A 127 -6.50 -4.28 -11.09
N PHE A 128 -5.25 -4.23 -11.56
CA PHE A 128 -4.60 -3.01 -12.00
C PHE A 128 -5.37 -2.34 -13.15
N VAL A 129 -5.70 -3.12 -14.19
CA VAL A 129 -6.47 -2.63 -15.34
C VAL A 129 -7.84 -2.09 -14.92
N ARG A 130 -8.58 -2.85 -14.08
CA ARG A 130 -9.89 -2.38 -13.58
C ARG A 130 -9.77 -1.11 -12.74
N ALA A 131 -8.79 -1.05 -11.83
CA ALA A 131 -8.57 0.16 -11.03
C ALA A 131 -8.24 1.36 -11.92
N SER A 132 -7.31 1.19 -12.86
CA SER A 132 -6.90 2.24 -13.80
C SER A 132 -8.06 2.75 -14.65
N PHE A 133 -8.94 1.87 -15.09
CA PHE A 133 -10.14 2.28 -15.80
C PHE A 133 -11.12 3.04 -14.89
N TYR A 134 -11.47 2.46 -13.74
CA TYR A 134 -12.52 3.01 -12.90
C TYR A 134 -12.15 4.33 -12.23
N ILE A 135 -10.89 4.56 -11.83
CA ILE A 135 -10.51 5.84 -11.23
C ILE A 135 -10.68 7.03 -12.18
N HIS A 136 -10.64 6.79 -13.50
CA HIS A 136 -10.92 7.81 -14.51
C HIS A 136 -12.39 7.88 -14.90
N ALA A 137 -13.15 6.80 -14.72
CA ALA A 137 -14.57 6.71 -15.05
C ALA A 137 -15.49 7.25 -13.94
N ILE A 138 -15.03 7.30 -12.68
CA ILE A 138 -15.81 7.87 -11.58
C ILE A 138 -15.83 9.41 -11.64
N PRO A 139 -16.82 10.06 -10.99
CA PRO A 139 -16.89 11.52 -10.94
C PRO A 139 -15.60 12.16 -10.40
N GLN A 140 -15.02 13.08 -11.16
CA GLN A 140 -13.89 13.91 -10.75
C GLN A 140 -14.44 15.16 -10.04
N THR A 141 -14.42 15.16 -8.70
CA THR A 141 -15.05 16.21 -7.90
C THR A 141 -14.25 16.51 -6.64
N ALA A 142 -14.35 17.76 -6.19
CA ALA A 142 -13.80 18.20 -4.90
C ALA A 142 -14.77 17.97 -3.73
N ASP A 143 -16.01 17.53 -3.99
CA ASP A 143 -16.96 17.19 -2.94
C ASP A 143 -16.66 15.83 -2.35
N ALA A 144 -16.16 15.82 -1.11
CA ALA A 144 -15.81 14.59 -0.39
C ALA A 144 -17.01 13.64 -0.21
N LYS A 145 -18.26 14.15 -0.18
CA LYS A 145 -19.45 13.32 -0.07
C LYS A 145 -19.68 12.45 -1.31
N ILE A 146 -19.09 12.83 -2.45
CA ILE A 146 -19.13 12.08 -3.71
C ILE A 146 -17.80 11.36 -3.93
N ALA A 147 -16.68 12.06 -3.75
CA ALA A 147 -15.34 11.51 -4.04
C ALA A 147 -15.02 10.27 -3.19
N VAL A 148 -15.22 10.34 -1.88
CA VAL A 148 -14.90 9.22 -0.97
C VAL A 148 -15.68 7.94 -1.29
N PRO A 149 -17.04 7.95 -1.39
CA PRO A 149 -17.78 6.74 -1.76
C PRO A 149 -17.45 6.25 -3.17
N SER A 150 -17.13 7.13 -4.12
CA SER A 150 -16.70 6.74 -5.47
C SER A 150 -15.38 5.96 -5.43
N VAL A 151 -14.37 6.46 -4.72
CA VAL A 151 -13.09 5.76 -4.54
C VAL A 151 -13.28 4.44 -3.79
N LEU A 152 -14.09 4.41 -2.72
CA LEU A 152 -14.42 3.17 -2.03
C LEU A 152 -15.08 2.13 -2.94
N SER A 153 -15.91 2.57 -3.89
CA SER A 153 -16.54 1.67 -4.88
C SER A 153 -15.49 1.04 -5.81
N VAL A 154 -14.50 1.81 -6.24
CA VAL A 154 -13.35 1.28 -7.02
C VAL A 154 -12.57 0.28 -6.17
N MET A 155 -12.23 0.62 -4.92
CA MET A 155 -11.50 -0.27 -4.01
C MET A 155 -12.24 -1.60 -3.78
N ARG A 156 -13.57 -1.56 -3.65
CA ARG A 156 -14.41 -2.76 -3.51
C ARG A 156 -14.41 -3.59 -4.77
N ASN A 157 -14.45 -2.98 -5.95
CA ASN A 157 -14.41 -3.69 -7.23
C ASN A 157 -13.09 -4.46 -7.43
N VAL A 158 -11.98 -3.92 -6.99
CA VAL A 158 -10.66 -4.55 -7.12
C VAL A 158 -10.24 -5.38 -5.91
N SER A 159 -11.14 -5.55 -4.95
CA SER A 159 -10.92 -6.38 -3.77
C SER A 159 -10.98 -7.87 -4.12
N VAL A 160 -10.14 -8.64 -3.45
CA VAL A 160 -10.19 -10.11 -3.50
C VAL A 160 -11.15 -10.59 -2.42
N PRO A 161 -12.14 -11.43 -2.74
CA PRO A 161 -13.12 -11.92 -1.76
C PRO A 161 -12.44 -12.52 -0.54
N PHE A 162 -12.94 -12.15 0.65
CA PHE A 162 -12.40 -12.64 1.91
C PHE A 162 -12.54 -14.16 2.03
N GLY A 163 -11.44 -14.84 2.38
CA GLY A 163 -11.44 -16.28 2.57
C GLY A 163 -11.43 -17.12 1.28
N ILE A 164 -11.28 -16.48 0.11
CA ILE A 164 -11.14 -17.24 -1.15
C ILE A 164 -9.96 -18.20 -1.07
N ASN A 165 -10.20 -19.42 -1.51
CA ASN A 165 -9.23 -20.51 -1.50
C ASN A 165 -9.51 -21.45 -2.68
N THR A 166 -8.48 -22.05 -3.25
CA THR A 166 -8.58 -23.13 -4.22
C THR A 166 -7.62 -24.24 -3.86
N PRO A 167 -7.88 -25.51 -4.28
CA PRO A 167 -6.96 -26.62 -3.98
C PRO A 167 -5.53 -26.37 -4.46
N GLU A 168 -5.39 -25.71 -5.63
CA GLU A 168 -4.07 -25.39 -6.23
C GLU A 168 -3.40 -24.19 -5.58
N LYS A 169 -4.15 -23.33 -4.89
CA LYS A 169 -3.66 -22.11 -4.25
C LYS A 169 -4.34 -21.91 -2.90
N PRO A 170 -3.94 -22.69 -1.87
CA PRO A 170 -4.58 -22.68 -0.56
C PRO A 170 -4.30 -21.39 0.24
N HIS A 171 -3.38 -20.55 -0.23
CA HIS A 171 -2.95 -19.32 0.46
C HIS A 171 -3.15 -18.06 -0.38
N ILE A 172 -4.23 -17.99 -1.15
CA ILE A 172 -4.58 -16.78 -1.89
C ILE A 172 -4.79 -15.64 -0.89
N SER A 173 -4.02 -14.57 -1.05
CA SER A 173 -4.22 -13.37 -0.26
C SER A 173 -5.57 -12.74 -0.57
N SER A 174 -6.42 -12.62 0.44
CA SER A 174 -7.72 -11.96 0.33
C SER A 174 -7.68 -10.58 0.98
N THR A 175 -8.57 -9.68 0.53
CA THR A 175 -8.71 -8.37 1.14
C THR A 175 -9.21 -8.50 2.58
N ARG A 176 -8.50 -7.90 3.52
CA ARG A 176 -8.81 -7.88 4.96
C ARG A 176 -9.46 -6.57 5.38
N TRP A 177 -9.02 -5.48 4.78
CA TRP A 177 -9.55 -4.14 5.01
C TRP A 177 -9.38 -3.27 3.77
N ARG A 178 -10.04 -2.14 3.79
CA ARG A 178 -9.84 -1.04 2.84
C ARG A 178 -9.69 0.26 3.61
N SER A 179 -8.87 1.15 3.10
CA SER A 179 -8.75 2.49 3.66
C SER A 179 -8.76 3.54 2.54
N VAL A 180 -9.28 4.70 2.86
CA VAL A 180 -9.25 5.88 1.98
C VAL A 180 -8.81 7.07 2.82
N SER A 181 -7.80 7.78 2.34
CA SER A 181 -7.31 9.01 2.96
C SER A 181 -7.79 10.22 2.16
N ASP A 182 -8.69 11.02 2.73
CA ASP A 182 -8.99 12.35 2.22
C ASP A 182 -7.90 13.31 2.74
N GLN A 183 -6.84 13.44 1.97
CA GLN A 183 -5.67 14.24 2.36
C GLN A 183 -6.00 15.72 2.51
N LYS A 184 -6.87 16.25 1.66
CA LYS A 184 -7.31 17.66 1.70
C LYS A 184 -8.08 17.98 2.98
N ASN A 185 -9.02 17.13 3.36
CA ASN A 185 -9.84 17.33 4.55
C ASN A 185 -9.21 16.70 5.81
N LYS A 186 -8.14 15.92 5.67
CA LYS A 186 -7.43 15.22 6.75
C LYS A 186 -8.33 14.22 7.48
N VAL A 187 -9.06 13.40 6.68
CA VAL A 187 -9.95 12.36 7.20
C VAL A 187 -9.48 10.99 6.69
N TYR A 188 -9.30 10.06 7.61
CA TYR A 188 -8.89 8.69 7.30
C TYR A 188 -10.09 7.75 7.48
N TYR A 189 -10.53 7.13 6.40
CA TYR A 189 -11.63 6.16 6.36
C TYR A 189 -11.09 4.75 6.40
N PHE A 190 -11.78 3.88 7.14
CA PHE A 190 -11.40 2.47 7.26
C PHE A 190 -12.64 1.57 7.20
N GLU A 191 -12.55 0.49 6.42
CA GLU A 191 -13.56 -0.54 6.27
C GLU A 191 -12.94 -1.92 6.48
N SER A 192 -13.37 -2.64 7.50
CA SER A 192 -13.02 -4.06 7.69
C SER A 192 -13.87 -4.93 6.78
N THR A 193 -13.30 -6.02 6.25
CA THR A 193 -14.09 -7.03 5.52
C THR A 193 -14.91 -7.93 6.45
N LEU A 194 -14.62 -7.89 7.75
CA LEU A 194 -15.31 -8.68 8.77
C LEU A 194 -16.58 -8.00 9.30
N THR A 195 -16.78 -6.72 8.99
CA THR A 195 -17.95 -5.96 9.42
C THR A 195 -18.50 -5.15 8.25
N PRO A 196 -19.81 -4.92 8.18
CA PRO A 196 -20.41 -4.12 7.11
C PRO A 196 -20.20 -2.60 7.32
N ASN A 197 -19.51 -2.20 8.37
CA ASN A 197 -19.46 -0.82 8.83
C ASN A 197 -18.19 -0.13 8.31
N LEU A 198 -18.38 1.13 7.92
CA LEU A 198 -17.31 2.08 7.64
C LEU A 198 -17.20 3.04 8.84
N PHE A 199 -15.99 3.29 9.30
CA PHE A 199 -15.70 4.36 10.25
C PHE A 199 -14.59 5.27 9.70
N TRP A 200 -14.44 6.44 10.33
CA TRP A 200 -13.36 7.37 9.99
C TRP A 200 -12.80 8.07 11.22
N LEU A 201 -11.59 8.58 11.05
CA LEU A 201 -10.92 9.47 11.98
C LEU A 201 -10.73 10.83 11.31
N ASP A 202 -11.35 11.86 11.85
CA ASP A 202 -11.07 13.26 11.48
C ASP A 202 -9.84 13.72 12.26
N LEU A 203 -8.69 13.77 11.58
CA LEU A 203 -7.40 14.08 12.19
C LEU A 203 -7.36 15.49 12.79
N LYS A 204 -8.23 16.42 12.33
CA LYS A 204 -8.33 17.76 12.90
C LYS A 204 -8.92 17.76 14.32
N LYS A 205 -9.60 16.68 14.72
CA LYS A 205 -10.19 16.51 16.06
C LYS A 205 -9.25 15.80 17.03
N ILE A 206 -8.07 15.37 16.56
CA ILE A 206 -7.09 14.65 17.37
C ILE A 206 -6.00 15.62 17.79
N ASP A 207 -5.67 15.63 19.09
CA ASP A 207 -4.51 16.36 19.59
C ASP A 207 -3.23 15.57 19.31
N PHE A 208 -2.35 16.10 18.45
CA PHE A 208 -1.04 15.54 18.12
C PHE A 208 0.10 16.22 18.88
N SER A 209 -0.19 17.02 19.89
CA SER A 209 0.87 17.61 20.73
C SER A 209 1.64 16.53 21.49
N PRO A 210 2.93 16.74 21.82
CA PRO A 210 3.70 15.75 22.58
C PRO A 210 3.08 15.37 23.93
N LYS A 211 2.21 16.23 24.48
CA LYS A 211 1.52 15.99 25.75
C LYS A 211 0.29 15.11 25.64
N ALA A 212 -0.27 14.96 24.44
CA ALA A 212 -1.48 14.17 24.21
C ALA A 212 -1.26 12.66 24.35
N GLY A 213 0.02 12.24 24.36
CA GLY A 213 0.36 10.82 24.39
C GLY A 213 -0.04 10.07 23.10
N ILE A 214 0.01 8.76 23.17
CA ILE A 214 -0.32 7.90 22.05
C ILE A 214 -1.75 7.38 22.21
N LYS A 215 -2.49 7.41 21.13
CA LYS A 215 -3.86 6.91 21.07
C LYS A 215 -3.96 5.72 20.11
N LYS A 216 -4.84 4.79 20.44
CA LYS A 216 -5.10 3.57 19.68
C LYS A 216 -6.59 3.30 19.54
N LEU A 217 -6.99 2.86 18.34
CA LEU A 217 -8.28 2.22 18.09
C LEU A 217 -8.05 0.73 17.92
N SER A 218 -8.61 -0.11 18.78
CA SER A 218 -8.43 -1.57 18.72
C SER A 218 -9.35 -2.17 17.66
N LEU A 219 -8.82 -3.14 16.89
CA LEU A 219 -9.58 -3.93 15.91
C LEU A 219 -9.37 -5.43 16.11
N THR A 220 -8.69 -5.83 17.20
CA THR A 220 -8.17 -7.18 17.38
C THR A 220 -9.17 -8.19 17.92
N LYS A 221 -10.25 -7.70 18.56
CA LYS A 221 -11.27 -8.54 19.19
C LYS A 221 -12.62 -8.49 18.47
N GLY A 222 -12.62 -8.03 17.21
CA GLY A 222 -13.84 -7.88 16.45
C GLY A 222 -14.67 -6.65 16.85
N GLU A 223 -14.03 -5.61 17.39
CA GLU A 223 -14.68 -4.35 17.72
C GLU A 223 -15.32 -3.75 16.46
N ILE A 224 -16.51 -3.21 16.62
CA ILE A 224 -17.29 -2.62 15.54
C ILE A 224 -17.41 -1.12 15.76
N TYR A 225 -16.90 -0.35 14.82
CA TYR A 225 -17.04 1.10 14.79
C TYR A 225 -17.82 1.53 13.55
N ALA A 226 -18.56 2.61 13.66
CA ALA A 226 -19.30 3.20 12.55
C ALA A 226 -19.32 4.72 12.68
N GLY A 227 -19.12 5.42 11.56
CA GLY A 227 -19.10 6.88 11.57
C GLY A 227 -17.80 7.46 12.13
N ASP A 228 -17.88 8.61 12.80
CA ASP A 228 -16.74 9.28 13.44
C ASP A 228 -16.32 8.53 14.72
N ALA A 229 -15.15 7.89 14.67
CA ALA A 229 -14.61 7.07 15.74
C ALA A 229 -13.51 7.78 16.56
N VAL A 230 -13.31 9.08 16.40
CA VAL A 230 -12.29 9.82 17.19
C VAL A 230 -12.54 9.67 18.69
N LYS A 231 -13.78 9.69 19.14
CA LYS A 231 -14.17 9.50 20.54
C LYS A 231 -13.86 8.10 21.10
N ASP A 232 -13.65 7.12 20.23
CA ASP A 232 -13.39 5.73 20.62
C ASP A 232 -11.89 5.44 20.76
N LEU A 233 -11.05 6.42 20.44
CA LEU A 233 -9.61 6.35 20.66
C LEU A 233 -9.28 6.26 22.15
N LYS A 234 -8.38 5.35 22.51
CA LYS A 234 -7.94 5.12 23.90
C LYS A 234 -6.45 5.34 24.02
N ASP A 235 -6.02 5.72 25.22
CA ASP A 235 -4.58 5.80 25.53
C ASP A 235 -3.89 4.45 25.27
N SER A 236 -2.66 4.53 24.80
CA SER A 236 -1.85 3.35 24.47
C SER A 236 -0.39 3.63 24.75
N GLU A 237 0.35 2.57 25.00
CA GLU A 237 1.80 2.56 24.93
C GLU A 237 2.28 2.72 23.48
N SER A 238 3.54 3.14 23.32
CA SER A 238 4.18 3.24 22.02
C SER A 238 4.18 1.91 21.29
N PHE A 239 3.97 1.96 19.98
CA PHE A 239 4.12 0.79 19.15
C PHE A 239 5.60 0.35 19.16
N THR A 240 5.82 -0.93 19.44
CA THR A 240 7.17 -1.50 19.38
C THR A 240 7.33 -2.23 18.06
N PHE A 241 8.26 -1.74 17.22
CA PHE A 241 8.64 -2.44 16.01
C PHE A 241 9.41 -3.71 16.37
N LEU A 242 9.05 -4.81 15.73
CA LEU A 242 9.80 -6.07 15.89
C LEU A 242 11.12 -5.92 15.12
N PHE A 243 12.22 -6.08 15.81
CA PHE A 243 13.51 -6.27 15.19
C PHE A 243 13.59 -7.72 14.72
N GLU A 244 13.80 -7.95 13.42
CA GLU A 244 14.15 -9.28 12.97
C GLU A 244 15.53 -9.61 13.51
N THR A 245 15.61 -10.69 14.29
CA THR A 245 16.90 -11.23 14.72
C THR A 245 17.62 -11.70 13.45
N PRO A 246 18.86 -11.27 13.18
CA PRO A 246 19.62 -11.82 12.08
C PRO A 246 19.63 -13.34 12.21
N LEU A 247 19.22 -14.07 11.20
CA LEU A 247 19.41 -15.52 11.13
C LEU A 247 20.91 -15.74 11.21
N MET A 248 21.37 -16.35 12.33
CA MET A 248 22.74 -16.79 12.52
C MET A 248 23.09 -17.90 11.52
#